data_5c126bc3d08d466e2f42215ae768f6ea
#
_entry.id   5c126bc3d08d466e2f42215ae768f6ea
#
_cell.length_a   1.000
_cell.length_b   1.000
_cell.length_c   1.000
_cell.angle_alpha   90.00
_cell.angle_beta   90.00
_cell.angle_gamma   90.00
#
_symmetry.space_group_name_H-M   'P 1'
#
loop_
_entity.id
_entity.type
_entity.pdbx_description
1 polymer ?
#
loop_
_entity_poly.entity_id
_entity_poly.type
_entity_poly.pdbx_seq_one_letter_code
_entity_poly.pdbx_strand_id
1 'polypeptide(L)'
;LMTTSSAMAQEAKFEVIDGFRYLLDSDTKTATLVPQKDGDYSGDIIIIPEKVKGNDGVEYVVTTLGASCFKGCSGLTSITIPSSVTSLSESCFKGCSGLTSINIPSSVTSLGESCLYNCSGLTSITIPSSVTSLGKDCFNFCI
;
A
#
# COMPACT_ATOMS: atom_id res chain seq x y z
N LEU A 1 23.76 21.94 13.89
CA LEU A 1 23.28 22.55 13.48
C LEU A 1 22.02 22.47 12.73
N MET A 2 21.83 23.29 12.08
CA MET A 2 20.70 23.40 11.34
C MET A 2 20.39 22.26 10.53
N THR A 3 21.34 21.64 10.01
CA THR A 3 21.15 20.53 9.20
C THR A 3 20.34 19.49 9.88
N THR A 4 20.63 19.21 11.10
CA THR A 4 19.89 18.20 11.82
C THR A 4 18.45 18.59 11.96
N SER A 5 18.24 19.81 12.28
CA SER A 5 16.91 20.29 12.42
C SER A 5 16.15 20.20 11.14
N SER A 6 16.79 20.52 10.06
CA SER A 6 16.17 20.44 8.76
C SER A 6 15.80 19.02 8.41
N ALA A 7 16.70 18.13 8.68
CA ALA A 7 16.42 16.73 8.40
C ALA A 7 15.22 16.25 9.18
N MET A 8 15.13 16.67 10.43
CA MET A 8 14.00 16.27 11.21
C MET A 8 12.72 16.88 10.71
N ALA A 9 12.78 18.09 10.26
CA ALA A 9 11.61 18.75 9.74
C ALA A 9 11.11 18.09 8.48
N GLN A 10 11.98 17.35 7.80
CA GLN A 10 11.60 16.68 6.58
C GLN A 10 11.21 15.24 6.80
N GLU A 11 11.18 14.84 8.06
CA GLU A 11 10.75 13.53 8.35
C GLU A 11 9.32 13.33 7.95
N ALA A 12 8.97 12.11 7.95
CA ALA A 12 7.70 11.65 7.53
C ALA A 12 6.57 12.51 8.03
N LYS A 13 5.74 12.90 7.13
CA LYS A 13 4.59 13.71 7.44
C LYS A 13 3.35 12.95 7.02
N PHE A 14 2.48 12.64 8.00
CA PHE A 14 1.24 11.96 7.70
C PHE A 14 0.18 12.97 7.28
N GLU A 15 -0.60 12.60 6.29
CA GLU A 15 -1.67 13.47 5.81
C GLU A 15 -2.78 12.60 5.25
N VAL A 16 -4.04 12.99 5.54
CA VAL A 16 -5.20 12.31 4.98
C VAL A 16 -5.67 13.11 3.78
N ILE A 17 -5.74 12.44 2.64
CA ILE A 17 -6.16 13.07 1.38
C ILE A 17 -7.23 12.18 0.77
N ASP A 18 -8.42 12.73 0.57
CA ASP A 18 -9.56 12.01 -0.01
C ASP A 18 -9.82 10.65 0.65
N GLY A 19 -9.72 10.63 1.97
CA GLY A 19 -10.05 9.45 2.76
C GLY A 19 -8.93 8.45 2.95
N PHE A 20 -7.77 8.67 2.32
CA PHE A 20 -6.60 7.81 2.50
C PHE A 20 -5.53 8.55 3.29
N ARG A 21 -4.86 7.80 4.16
CA ARG A 21 -3.77 8.35 4.97
C ARG A 21 -2.45 8.00 4.31
N TYR A 22 -1.61 8.99 4.11
CA TYR A 22 -0.32 8.82 3.44
C TYR A 22 0.81 9.33 4.31
N LEU A 23 1.97 8.71 4.13
CA LEU A 23 3.22 9.22 4.63
C LEU A 23 3.88 9.91 3.46
N LEU A 24 4.09 11.22 3.56
CA LEU A 24 4.61 12.01 2.45
C LEU A 24 6.09 12.28 2.63
N ASP A 25 6.84 12.11 1.57
CA ASP A 25 8.28 12.41 1.55
C ASP A 25 8.48 13.58 0.60
N SER A 26 8.79 14.73 1.16
CA SER A 26 8.92 15.96 0.37
C SER A 26 10.21 16.01 -0.45
N ASP A 27 11.21 15.23 -0.06
CA ASP A 27 12.46 15.19 -0.80
C ASP A 27 12.31 14.44 -2.11
N THR A 28 11.65 13.31 -2.07
CA THR A 28 11.45 12.48 -3.26
C THR A 28 10.12 12.75 -3.95
N LYS A 29 9.23 13.47 -3.29
CA LYS A 29 7.88 13.74 -3.77
C LYS A 29 7.11 12.46 -4.00
N THR A 30 7.26 11.53 -3.06
CA THR A 30 6.56 10.25 -3.09
C THR A 30 5.66 10.10 -1.88
N ALA A 31 4.65 9.26 -2.02
CA ALA A 31 3.70 8.96 -0.95
C ALA A 31 3.64 7.46 -0.72
N THR A 32 3.55 7.08 0.54
CA THR A 32 3.30 5.71 0.95
C THR A 32 1.90 5.68 1.56
N LEU A 33 1.05 4.83 1.03
CA LEU A 33 -0.28 4.65 1.62
C LEU A 33 -0.11 3.84 2.89
N VAL A 34 -0.66 4.32 3.99
CA VAL A 34 -0.50 3.69 5.30
C VAL A 34 -1.86 3.36 5.90
N PRO A 35 -1.91 2.55 6.95
CA PRO A 35 -3.19 2.24 7.60
C PRO A 35 -3.86 3.49 8.14
N GLN A 36 -5.18 3.44 8.30
CA GLN A 36 -5.90 4.48 9.00
C GLN A 36 -5.34 4.60 10.40
N LYS A 37 -5.49 5.79 10.99
CA LYS A 37 -5.04 6.00 12.35
C LYS A 37 -5.87 5.14 13.31
N ASP A 38 -7.17 5.08 13.06
CA ASP A 38 -8.09 4.31 13.89
C ASP A 38 -8.98 3.48 12.96
N GLY A 39 -9.01 2.17 13.20
CA GLY A 39 -9.85 1.28 12.41
C GLY A 39 -9.26 0.95 11.04
N ASP A 40 -10.05 0.32 10.22
CA ASP A 40 -9.64 -0.14 8.90
C ASP A 40 -10.27 0.72 7.81
N TYR A 41 -9.68 0.71 6.63
CA TYR A 41 -10.34 1.30 5.48
C TYR A 41 -11.63 0.54 5.21
N SER A 42 -12.70 1.28 4.97
CA SER A 42 -14.00 0.70 4.70
C SER A 42 -14.27 0.72 3.19
N GLY A 43 -15.20 -0.11 2.78
CA GLY A 43 -15.57 -0.17 1.38
C GLY A 43 -15.23 -1.52 0.78
N ASP A 44 -15.99 -1.91 -0.23
CA ASP A 44 -15.77 -3.18 -0.90
C ASP A 44 -14.93 -3.02 -2.16
N ILE A 45 -14.87 -1.81 -2.73
CA ILE A 45 -14.06 -1.52 -3.90
C ILE A 45 -13.22 -0.30 -3.59
N ILE A 46 -11.92 -0.46 -3.70
CA ILE A 46 -10.99 0.63 -3.41
C ILE A 46 -10.14 0.88 -4.66
N ILE A 47 -10.05 2.16 -5.04
CA ILE A 47 -9.21 2.58 -6.16
C ILE A 47 -8.15 3.52 -5.59
N ILE A 48 -6.90 3.11 -5.65
CA ILE A 48 -5.79 3.90 -5.13
C ILE A 48 -5.33 4.86 -6.23
N PRO A 49 -5.24 6.16 -5.96
CA PRO A 49 -4.79 7.11 -6.99
C PRO A 49 -3.29 6.99 -7.23
N GLU A 50 -2.88 7.33 -8.42
CA GLU A 50 -1.46 7.35 -8.78
C GLU A 50 -0.73 8.52 -8.14
N LYS A 51 -1.41 9.65 -8.04
CA LYS A 51 -0.84 10.89 -7.52
C LYS A 51 -1.81 11.56 -6.57
N VAL A 52 -1.27 12.23 -5.57
CA VAL A 52 -2.08 12.99 -4.61
C VAL A 52 -1.46 14.36 -4.42
N LYS A 53 -2.29 15.34 -4.10
CA LYS A 53 -1.80 16.69 -3.83
C LYS A 53 -1.87 16.93 -2.33
N GLY A 54 -0.74 17.23 -1.72
CA GLY A 54 -0.68 17.49 -0.30
C GLY A 54 -1.21 18.88 0.06
N ASN A 55 -1.33 19.15 1.33
CA ASN A 55 -1.77 20.45 1.83
C ASN A 55 -0.82 21.56 1.42
N ASP A 56 0.43 21.22 1.15
CA ASP A 56 1.45 22.17 0.71
C ASP A 56 1.29 22.52 -0.77
N GLY A 57 0.32 21.93 -1.45
CA GLY A 57 0.11 22.16 -2.88
C GLY A 57 1.03 21.33 -3.77
N VAL A 58 1.89 20.51 -3.19
CA VAL A 58 2.85 19.69 -3.94
C VAL A 58 2.20 18.39 -4.32
N GLU A 59 2.49 17.91 -5.53
CA GLU A 59 2.00 16.64 -6.01
C GLU A 59 2.97 15.54 -5.61
N TYR A 60 2.45 14.45 -5.07
CA TYR A 60 3.22 13.30 -4.62
C TYR A 60 2.79 12.07 -5.41
N VAL A 61 3.74 11.23 -5.80
CA VAL A 61 3.45 9.99 -6.52
C VAL A 61 3.35 8.85 -5.51
N VAL A 62 2.28 8.07 -5.60
CA VAL A 62 2.07 6.92 -4.70
C VAL A 62 2.94 5.78 -5.20
N THR A 63 3.97 5.43 -4.44
CA THR A 63 4.95 4.43 -4.85
C THR A 63 4.92 3.17 -4.02
N THR A 64 4.31 3.21 -2.86
CA THR A 64 4.36 2.09 -1.92
C THR A 64 3.05 1.95 -1.17
N LEU A 65 2.60 0.70 -1.02
CA LEU A 65 1.55 0.40 -0.08
C LEU A 65 2.24 -0.07 1.20
N GLY A 66 2.08 0.68 2.27
CA GLY A 66 2.83 0.48 3.50
C GLY A 66 2.41 -0.75 4.28
N ALA A 67 3.18 -1.04 5.32
CA ALA A 67 2.96 -2.20 6.15
C ALA A 67 1.56 -2.19 6.75
N SER A 68 0.87 -3.31 6.65
CA SER A 68 -0.46 -3.53 7.21
C SER A 68 -1.52 -2.57 6.67
N CYS A 69 -1.28 -1.96 5.52
CA CYS A 69 -2.14 -0.92 4.97
C CYS A 69 -3.60 -1.33 4.92
N PHE A 70 -3.89 -2.52 4.41
CA PHE A 70 -5.26 -3.04 4.33
C PHE A 70 -5.45 -4.31 5.14
N LYS A 71 -4.58 -4.53 6.13
CA LYS A 71 -4.68 -5.73 6.95
C LYS A 71 -6.06 -5.83 7.59
N GLY A 72 -6.67 -6.98 7.45
CA GLY A 72 -7.97 -7.25 8.08
C GLY A 72 -9.16 -6.63 7.38
N CYS A 73 -8.98 -6.03 6.22
CA CYS A 73 -10.11 -5.44 5.48
C CYS A 73 -10.92 -6.55 4.84
N SER A 74 -11.68 -7.27 5.65
CA SER A 74 -12.43 -8.45 5.19
C SER A 74 -13.59 -8.13 4.25
N GLY A 75 -14.04 -6.89 4.25
CA GLY A 75 -15.09 -6.45 3.33
C GLY A 75 -14.58 -6.03 1.96
N LEU A 76 -13.27 -5.94 1.81
CA LEU A 76 -12.67 -5.52 0.54
C LEU A 76 -12.78 -6.67 -0.46
N THR A 77 -13.43 -6.42 -1.59
CA THR A 77 -13.59 -7.44 -2.63
C THR A 77 -12.75 -7.14 -3.86
N SER A 78 -12.40 -5.87 -4.08
CA SER A 78 -11.66 -5.46 -5.26
C SER A 78 -10.78 -4.25 -4.93
N ILE A 79 -9.57 -4.24 -5.45
CA ILE A 79 -8.68 -3.11 -5.28
C ILE A 79 -7.92 -2.85 -6.57
N THR A 80 -7.79 -1.58 -6.92
CA THR A 80 -6.99 -1.16 -8.06
C THR A 80 -5.70 -0.52 -7.54
N ILE A 81 -4.58 -1.12 -7.89
CA ILE A 81 -3.25 -0.64 -7.51
C ILE A 81 -2.67 0.08 -8.72
N PRO A 82 -2.29 1.35 -8.59
CA PRO A 82 -1.80 2.10 -9.76
C PRO A 82 -0.41 1.65 -10.20
N SER A 83 -0.08 1.94 -11.45
CA SER A 83 1.19 1.53 -12.03
C SER A 83 2.39 2.28 -11.48
N SER A 84 2.17 3.26 -10.62
CA SER A 84 3.26 3.95 -9.93
C SER A 84 3.81 3.17 -8.74
N VAL A 85 3.07 2.16 -8.27
CA VAL A 85 3.45 1.41 -7.07
C VAL A 85 4.53 0.41 -7.43
N THR A 86 5.62 0.42 -6.66
CA THR A 86 6.76 -0.46 -6.89
C THR A 86 6.92 -1.53 -5.83
N SER A 87 6.30 -1.36 -4.67
CA SER A 87 6.39 -2.38 -3.62
C SER A 87 5.12 -2.44 -2.78
N LEU A 88 4.80 -3.65 -2.35
CA LEU A 88 3.75 -3.90 -1.38
C LEU A 88 4.46 -4.39 -0.13
N SER A 89 4.26 -3.69 0.98
CA SER A 89 4.99 -3.97 2.22
C SER A 89 4.41 -5.15 2.98
N GLU A 90 5.00 -5.48 4.11
CA GLU A 90 4.58 -6.64 4.90
C GLU A 90 3.13 -6.52 5.34
N SER A 91 2.43 -7.64 5.33
CA SER A 91 1.06 -7.76 5.79
C SER A 91 0.08 -6.81 5.12
N CYS A 92 0.44 -6.28 3.94
CA CYS A 92 -0.35 -5.24 3.29
C CYS A 92 -1.81 -5.64 3.12
N PHE A 93 -2.08 -6.88 2.68
CA PHE A 93 -3.44 -7.39 2.49
C PHE A 93 -3.73 -8.59 3.38
N LYS A 94 -2.97 -8.76 4.44
CA LYS A 94 -3.15 -9.92 5.31
C LYS A 94 -4.58 -9.97 5.85
N GLY A 95 -5.23 -11.10 5.66
CA GLY A 95 -6.58 -11.29 6.17
C GLY A 95 -7.68 -10.63 5.36
N CYS A 96 -7.40 -10.17 4.15
CA CYS A 96 -8.44 -9.64 3.26
C CYS A 96 -9.23 -10.80 2.68
N SER A 97 -10.05 -11.43 3.50
CA SER A 97 -10.73 -12.69 3.13
C SER A 97 -11.83 -12.52 2.10
N GLY A 98 -12.30 -11.28 1.90
CA GLY A 98 -13.31 -11.02 0.86
C GLY A 98 -12.74 -10.76 -0.51
N LEU A 99 -11.39 -10.62 -0.61
CA LEU A 99 -10.75 -10.28 -1.86
C LEU A 99 -10.73 -11.52 -2.77
N THR A 100 -11.41 -11.42 -3.91
CA THR A 100 -11.55 -12.58 -4.81
C THR A 100 -10.50 -12.59 -5.90
N SER A 101 -9.96 -11.44 -6.24
CA SER A 101 -8.86 -11.34 -7.20
C SER A 101 -8.06 -10.10 -6.90
N ILE A 102 -6.80 -10.11 -7.31
CA ILE A 102 -5.96 -8.93 -7.19
C ILE A 102 -5.06 -8.90 -8.42
N ASN A 103 -4.96 -7.71 -9.00
CA ASN A 103 -4.08 -7.49 -10.13
C ASN A 103 -2.87 -6.72 -9.65
N ILE A 104 -1.73 -7.39 -9.61
CA ILE A 104 -0.48 -6.76 -9.19
C ILE A 104 0.15 -6.15 -10.43
N PRO A 105 0.33 -4.82 -10.47
CA PRO A 105 0.86 -4.20 -11.69
C PRO A 105 2.32 -4.57 -11.95
N SER A 106 2.72 -4.48 -13.21
CA SER A 106 4.07 -4.85 -13.61
C SER A 106 5.14 -3.89 -13.09
N SER A 107 4.74 -2.82 -12.44
CA SER A 107 5.66 -1.91 -11.77
C SER A 107 6.16 -2.46 -10.45
N VAL A 108 5.47 -3.44 -9.88
CA VAL A 108 5.80 -3.97 -8.55
C VAL A 108 6.98 -4.93 -8.66
N THR A 109 7.99 -4.71 -7.84
CA THR A 109 9.20 -5.53 -7.83
C THR A 109 9.32 -6.39 -6.58
N SER A 110 8.58 -6.07 -5.52
CA SER A 110 8.67 -6.84 -4.28
C SER A 110 7.33 -6.93 -3.57
N LEU A 111 7.10 -8.09 -2.97
CA LEU A 111 5.97 -8.33 -2.07
C LEU A 111 6.54 -8.67 -0.71
N GLY A 112 6.09 -7.97 0.32
CA GLY A 112 6.60 -8.15 1.67
C GLY A 112 6.12 -9.42 2.34
N GLU A 113 6.65 -9.68 3.52
CA GLU A 113 6.29 -10.83 4.33
C GLU A 113 4.79 -10.82 4.62
N SER A 114 4.14 -11.97 4.45
CA SER A 114 2.71 -12.15 4.73
C SER A 114 1.81 -11.19 3.96
N CYS A 115 2.27 -10.68 2.83
CA CYS A 115 1.54 -9.65 2.09
C CYS A 115 0.10 -10.08 1.77
N LEU A 116 -0.09 -11.32 1.34
CA LEU A 116 -1.41 -11.86 1.01
C LEU A 116 -1.78 -13.04 1.91
N TYR A 117 -1.19 -13.08 3.10
CA TYR A 117 -1.45 -14.15 4.05
C TYR A 117 -2.94 -14.19 4.41
N ASN A 118 -3.51 -15.39 4.34
CA ASN A 118 -4.90 -15.61 4.71
C ASN A 118 -5.92 -14.81 3.88
N CYS A 119 -5.58 -14.54 2.63
CA CYS A 119 -6.56 -14.00 1.68
C CYS A 119 -7.35 -15.17 1.12
N SER A 120 -8.19 -15.77 1.97
CA SER A 120 -8.81 -17.07 1.67
C SER A 120 -9.86 -17.02 0.56
N GLY A 121 -10.30 -15.84 0.19
CA GLY A 121 -11.26 -15.71 -0.90
C GLY A 121 -10.65 -15.63 -2.28
N LEU A 122 -9.31 -15.56 -2.37
CA LEU A 122 -8.66 -15.43 -3.68
C LEU A 122 -8.84 -16.71 -4.48
N THR A 123 -9.41 -16.56 -5.67
CA THR A 123 -9.58 -17.70 -6.58
C THR A 123 -8.44 -17.78 -7.59
N SER A 124 -7.76 -16.68 -7.82
CA SER A 124 -6.63 -16.66 -8.72
C SER A 124 -5.77 -15.44 -8.43
N ILE A 125 -4.49 -15.55 -8.76
CA ILE A 125 -3.57 -14.44 -8.66
C ILE A 125 -2.48 -14.63 -9.71
N THR A 126 -2.13 -13.55 -10.37
CA THR A 126 -1.03 -13.56 -11.32
C THR A 126 0.09 -12.69 -10.76
N ILE A 127 1.25 -13.28 -10.60
CA ILE A 127 2.43 -12.55 -10.13
C ILE A 127 3.20 -12.11 -11.35
N PRO A 128 3.36 -10.81 -11.58
CA PRO A 128 4.09 -10.37 -12.78
C PRO A 128 5.56 -10.71 -12.70
N SER A 129 6.20 -10.86 -13.85
CA SER A 129 7.62 -11.22 -13.91
C SER A 129 8.52 -10.13 -13.33
N SER A 130 7.99 -8.94 -13.12
CA SER A 130 8.72 -7.85 -12.48
C SER A 130 9.04 -8.13 -11.02
N VAL A 131 8.27 -9.02 -10.38
CA VAL A 131 8.46 -9.31 -8.96
C VAL A 131 9.67 -10.23 -8.82
N THR A 132 10.71 -9.73 -8.17
CA THR A 132 11.95 -10.47 -7.95
C THR A 132 12.16 -10.85 -6.49
N SER A 133 11.29 -10.37 -5.61
CA SER A 133 11.42 -10.64 -4.18
C SER A 133 10.04 -10.94 -3.59
N LEU A 134 9.89 -12.12 -3.01
CA LEU A 134 8.68 -12.52 -2.30
C LEU A 134 9.03 -12.74 -0.84
N GLY A 135 8.26 -12.10 0.04
CA GLY A 135 8.45 -12.26 1.46
C GLY A 135 7.99 -13.62 1.95
N LYS A 136 8.43 -13.98 3.14
CA LYS A 136 8.04 -15.23 3.78
C LYS A 136 6.53 -15.26 4.00
N ASP A 137 5.93 -16.42 3.81
CA ASP A 137 4.50 -16.65 4.07
C ASP A 137 3.56 -15.77 3.25
N CYS A 138 4.04 -15.25 2.13
CA CYS A 138 3.28 -14.29 1.34
C CYS A 138 1.90 -14.80 0.94
N PHE A 139 1.80 -16.07 0.58
CA PHE A 139 0.55 -16.65 0.10
C PHE A 139 -0.03 -17.74 1.00
N ASN A 140 0.43 -17.85 2.22
CA ASN A 140 -0.07 -18.90 3.10
C ASN A 140 -1.57 -18.70 3.35
N PHE A 141 -2.30 -19.79 3.31
CA PHE A 141 -3.75 -19.82 3.54
C PHE A 141 -4.56 -19.01 2.51
N CYS A 142 -4.02 -18.81 1.34
CA CYS A 142 -4.80 -18.41 0.20
C CYS A 142 -5.34 -19.70 -0.39
N ILE A 143 -6.65 -19.93 -0.22
CA ILE A 143 -7.26 -21.13 -0.51
C ILE A 143 -6.71 -22.04 -1.23
#